data_6a5f18a976f82e48cad077ec432b0c80
#
_entry.id   6a5f18a976f82e48cad077ec432b0c80
#
_cell.length_a   1.000
_cell.length_b   1.000
_cell.length_c   1.000
_cell.angle_alpha   90.00
_cell.angle_beta   90.00
_cell.angle_gamma   90.00
#
_symmetry.space_group_name_H-M   'P 1'
#
loop_
_entity.id
_entity.type
_entity.pdbx_description
1 polymer ?
#
loop_
_entity_poly.entity_id
_entity_poly.type
_entity_poly.pdbx_seq_one_letter_code
_entity_poly.pdbx_strand_id
1 'polypeptide(L)'
;MNKFYNEFKAIIETEDRNHTLNYVLDKLNRKEITIISLYEELLTPVLKNMDTTGDEKMDIWKEHIRSSMVKTIIENCYPYVIKERDAKYGVESKKRVAIICPAEEYHEIGARMVADYFTLLGYQATFVGNNTPKEVFLKGIETQNLDYIAISISNPYHLVSARNTIELIRKTNKEIKIIVGGNAITKLGEKVEKLDADYYMSTFDDIIAITGGKTNETTI
;
A
#
# COMPACT_ATOMS: atom_id res chain seq x y z
N MET A 1 8.82 3.89 18.14
CA MET A 1 9.08 2.55 17.54
C MET A 1 8.22 1.55 18.27
N ASN A 2 7.48 0.71 17.55
CA ASN A 2 6.61 -0.31 18.15
C ASN A 2 7.44 -1.26 19.05
N LYS A 3 6.89 -1.63 20.22
CA LYS A 3 7.58 -2.52 21.18
C LYS A 3 7.93 -3.90 20.60
N PHE A 4 7.22 -4.33 19.55
CA PHE A 4 7.44 -5.61 18.88
C PHE A 4 8.42 -5.55 17.69
N TYR A 5 8.89 -4.35 17.30
CA TYR A 5 9.70 -4.19 16.09
C TYR A 5 11.01 -4.99 16.13
N ASN A 6 11.75 -4.89 17.23
CA ASN A 6 13.04 -5.58 17.35
C ASN A 6 12.89 -7.10 17.33
N GLU A 7 11.84 -7.62 18.02
CA GLU A 7 11.53 -9.05 18.02
C GLU A 7 11.11 -9.50 16.61
N PHE A 8 10.23 -8.77 15.95
CA PHE A 8 9.81 -9.06 14.58
C PHE A 8 10.98 -9.01 13.59
N LYS A 9 11.87 -7.99 13.70
CA LYS A 9 13.08 -7.89 12.87
C LYS A 9 13.95 -9.12 13.04
N ALA A 10 14.22 -9.54 14.27
CA ALA A 10 15.03 -10.72 14.53
C ALA A 10 14.42 -12.00 13.95
N ILE A 11 13.09 -12.16 14.02
CA ILE A 11 12.38 -13.33 13.49
C ILE A 11 12.43 -13.35 11.96
N ILE A 12 12.12 -12.23 11.28
CA ILE A 12 12.10 -12.20 9.80
C ILE A 12 13.51 -12.40 9.22
N GLU A 13 14.55 -12.02 9.94
CA GLU A 13 15.95 -12.24 9.55
C GLU A 13 16.38 -13.70 9.60
N THR A 14 15.65 -14.56 10.29
CA THR A 14 15.88 -16.02 10.23
C THR A 14 15.45 -16.65 8.91
N GLU A 15 14.73 -15.91 8.05
CA GLU A 15 14.16 -16.37 6.79
C GLU A 15 13.15 -17.55 6.96
N ASP A 16 12.71 -17.83 8.20
CA ASP A 16 11.64 -18.80 8.46
C ASP A 16 10.28 -18.15 8.25
N ARG A 17 9.71 -18.42 7.06
CA ARG A 17 8.39 -17.90 6.65
C ARG A 17 7.27 -18.30 7.61
N ASN A 18 7.28 -19.55 8.09
CA ASN A 18 6.20 -20.05 8.94
C ASN A 18 6.26 -19.41 10.32
N HIS A 19 7.45 -19.33 10.91
CA HIS A 19 7.66 -18.68 12.20
C HIS A 19 7.26 -17.20 12.12
N THR A 20 7.73 -16.49 11.10
CA THR A 20 7.42 -15.06 10.89
C THR A 20 5.92 -14.82 10.72
N LEU A 21 5.23 -15.62 9.90
CA LEU A 21 3.80 -15.50 9.72
C LEU A 21 3.03 -15.78 11.02
N ASN A 22 3.34 -16.88 11.71
CA ASN A 22 2.67 -17.26 12.96
C ASN A 22 2.83 -16.20 14.05
N TYR A 23 4.02 -15.58 14.15
CA TYR A 23 4.26 -14.47 15.07
C TYR A 23 3.28 -13.31 14.82
N VAL A 24 3.15 -12.88 13.57
CA VAL A 24 2.24 -11.77 13.21
C VAL A 24 0.78 -12.12 13.50
N LEU A 25 0.35 -13.33 13.09
CA LEU A 25 -1.02 -13.77 13.31
C LEU A 25 -1.37 -13.91 14.80
N ASP A 26 -0.43 -14.35 15.63
CA ASP A 26 -0.61 -14.41 17.08
C ASP A 26 -0.82 -13.00 17.67
N LYS A 27 0.00 -12.01 17.27
CA LYS A 27 -0.15 -10.62 17.73
C LYS A 27 -1.47 -9.99 17.31
N LEU A 28 -1.93 -10.24 16.07
CA LEU A 28 -3.24 -9.79 15.59
C LEU A 28 -4.39 -10.48 16.34
N ASN A 29 -4.31 -11.79 16.58
CA ASN A 29 -5.33 -12.54 17.32
C ASN A 29 -5.48 -12.05 18.75
N ARG A 30 -4.38 -11.70 19.41
CA ARG A 30 -4.37 -11.13 20.77
C ARG A 30 -4.72 -9.65 20.81
N LYS A 31 -4.94 -9.02 19.64
CA LYS A 31 -5.19 -7.58 19.51
C LYS A 31 -4.06 -6.71 20.08
N GLU A 32 -2.83 -7.22 20.09
CA GLU A 32 -1.64 -6.50 20.53
C GLU A 32 -1.14 -5.52 19.49
N ILE A 33 -1.47 -5.76 18.21
CA ILE A 33 -1.23 -4.87 17.07
C ILE A 33 -2.49 -4.74 16.21
N THR A 34 -2.59 -3.64 15.47
CA THR A 34 -3.61 -3.39 14.45
C THR A 34 -3.02 -3.61 13.05
N ILE A 35 -3.85 -3.66 12.01
CA ILE A 35 -3.36 -3.71 10.62
C ILE A 35 -2.50 -2.49 10.31
N ILE A 36 -2.91 -1.30 10.77
CA ILE A 36 -2.16 -0.06 10.54
C ILE A 36 -0.79 -0.14 11.22
N SER A 37 -0.73 -0.50 12.51
CA SER A 37 0.54 -0.62 13.22
C SER A 37 1.43 -1.74 12.66
N LEU A 38 0.85 -2.86 12.19
CA LEU A 38 1.59 -3.89 11.49
C LEU A 38 2.28 -3.32 10.23
N TYR A 39 1.52 -2.62 9.39
CA TYR A 39 2.04 -2.14 8.10
C TYR A 39 3.03 -0.99 8.27
N GLU A 40 2.71 0.00 9.11
CA GLU A 40 3.53 1.21 9.25
C GLU A 40 4.73 1.03 10.19
N GLU A 41 4.58 0.25 11.26
CA GLU A 41 5.59 0.17 12.31
C GLU A 41 6.42 -1.12 12.31
N LEU A 42 5.96 -2.19 11.62
CA LEU A 42 6.70 -3.44 11.50
C LEU A 42 7.13 -3.71 10.06
N LEU A 43 6.20 -3.82 9.09
CA LEU A 43 6.53 -4.25 7.73
C LEU A 43 7.27 -3.16 6.94
N THR A 44 6.82 -1.92 6.98
CA THR A 44 7.49 -0.83 6.26
C THR A 44 8.92 -0.60 6.75
N PRO A 45 9.20 -0.55 8.06
CA PRO A 45 10.58 -0.41 8.54
C PRO A 45 11.51 -1.57 8.18
N VAL A 46 11.05 -2.83 8.23
CA VAL A 46 11.93 -3.97 7.85
C VAL A 46 12.21 -4.01 6.36
N LEU A 47 11.32 -3.48 5.50
CA LEU A 47 11.58 -3.35 4.06
C LEU A 47 12.55 -2.20 3.75
N LYS A 48 12.53 -1.11 4.54
CA LYS A 48 13.39 0.07 4.32
C LYS A 48 14.76 -0.06 4.95
N ASN A 49 14.88 -0.76 6.09
CA ASN A 49 16.08 -0.80 6.92
C ASN A 49 16.69 -2.20 6.90
N MET A 50 17.19 -2.61 5.75
CA MET A 50 17.94 -3.86 5.63
C MET A 50 19.41 -3.63 6.00
N ASP A 51 19.96 -4.54 6.80
CA ASP A 51 21.38 -4.57 7.07
C ASP A 51 22.11 -5.10 5.82
N THR A 52 23.19 -4.41 5.40
CA THR A 52 24.00 -4.83 4.26
C THR A 52 25.04 -5.85 4.68
N THR A 53 25.27 -6.86 3.85
CA THR A 53 26.31 -7.89 4.08
C THR A 53 27.67 -7.47 3.52
N GLY A 54 27.69 -6.43 2.66
CA GLY A 54 28.86 -6.02 1.86
C GLY A 54 29.01 -6.78 0.55
N ASP A 55 28.14 -7.78 0.29
CA ASP A 55 27.99 -8.45 -1.01
C ASP A 55 26.64 -8.05 -1.63
N GLU A 56 26.70 -7.25 -2.69
CA GLU A 56 25.51 -6.71 -3.38
C GLU A 56 24.55 -7.83 -3.85
N LYS A 57 25.09 -8.95 -4.34
CA LYS A 57 24.25 -10.06 -4.83
C LYS A 57 23.52 -10.75 -3.67
N MET A 58 24.19 -10.89 -2.54
CA MET A 58 23.59 -11.45 -1.33
C MET A 58 22.55 -10.49 -0.74
N ASP A 59 22.80 -9.19 -0.79
CA ASP A 59 21.86 -8.18 -0.30
C ASP A 59 20.56 -8.19 -1.14
N ILE A 60 20.70 -8.28 -2.48
CA ILE A 60 19.55 -8.45 -3.40
C ILE A 60 18.80 -9.76 -3.10
N TRP A 61 19.51 -10.87 -2.92
CA TRP A 61 18.91 -12.15 -2.57
C TRP A 61 18.06 -12.07 -1.30
N LYS A 62 18.61 -11.49 -0.24
CA LYS A 62 17.92 -11.31 1.04
C LYS A 62 16.71 -10.38 0.92
N GLU A 63 16.82 -9.30 0.13
CA GLU A 63 15.72 -8.39 -0.14
C GLU A 63 14.55 -9.12 -0.82
N HIS A 64 14.83 -9.97 -1.81
CA HIS A 64 13.80 -10.76 -2.48
C HIS A 64 13.11 -11.76 -1.54
N ILE A 65 13.86 -12.48 -0.69
CA ILE A 65 13.27 -13.37 0.33
C ILE A 65 12.37 -12.58 1.27
N ARG A 66 12.88 -11.48 1.83
CA ARG A 66 12.14 -10.61 2.76
C ARG A 66 10.86 -10.07 2.14
N SER A 67 10.94 -9.57 0.91
CA SER A 67 9.78 -9.10 0.14
C SER A 67 8.74 -10.19 -0.07
N SER A 68 9.17 -11.42 -0.39
CA SER A 68 8.30 -12.59 -0.53
C SER A 68 7.60 -12.95 0.80
N MET A 69 8.34 -12.91 1.92
CA MET A 69 7.77 -13.16 3.25
C MET A 69 6.74 -12.10 3.64
N VAL A 70 7.04 -10.82 3.39
CA VAL A 70 6.11 -9.71 3.65
C VAL A 70 4.85 -9.84 2.80
N LYS A 71 4.95 -10.21 1.53
CA LYS A 71 3.77 -10.50 0.70
C LYS A 71 2.92 -11.62 1.30
N THR A 72 3.56 -12.70 1.76
CA THR A 72 2.83 -13.80 2.44
C THR A 72 2.08 -13.30 3.67
N ILE A 73 2.69 -12.43 4.48
CA ILE A 73 2.04 -11.85 5.67
C ILE A 73 0.81 -11.03 5.24
N ILE A 74 0.96 -10.10 4.31
CA ILE A 74 -0.14 -9.23 3.86
C ILE A 74 -1.32 -10.06 3.35
N GLU A 75 -1.09 -11.05 2.49
CA GLU A 75 -2.17 -11.91 1.96
C GLU A 75 -2.90 -12.69 3.08
N ASN A 76 -2.19 -13.15 4.10
CA ASN A 76 -2.80 -13.85 5.23
C ASN A 76 -3.47 -12.90 6.23
N CYS A 77 -3.17 -11.61 6.19
CA CYS A 77 -3.79 -10.60 7.06
C CYS A 77 -5.14 -10.09 6.54
N TYR A 78 -5.54 -10.37 5.31
CA TYR A 78 -6.80 -9.87 4.74
C TYR A 78 -8.04 -10.17 5.60
N PRO A 79 -8.24 -11.35 6.20
CA PRO A 79 -9.35 -11.59 7.13
C PRO A 79 -9.35 -10.67 8.36
N TYR A 80 -8.17 -10.22 8.80
CA TYR A 80 -8.04 -9.26 9.91
C TYR A 80 -8.34 -7.84 9.46
N VAL A 81 -8.00 -7.47 8.21
CA VAL A 81 -8.43 -6.21 7.60
C VAL A 81 -9.95 -6.10 7.65
N ILE A 82 -10.66 -7.14 7.22
CA ILE A 82 -12.13 -7.18 7.24
C ILE A 82 -12.67 -7.08 8.66
N LYS A 83 -12.13 -7.85 9.61
CA LYS A 83 -12.55 -7.80 11.01
C LYS A 83 -12.34 -6.44 11.65
N GLU A 84 -11.18 -5.80 11.38
CA GLU A 84 -10.87 -4.49 11.94
C GLU A 84 -11.75 -3.40 11.31
N ARG A 85 -12.02 -3.45 9.99
CA ARG A 85 -13.00 -2.61 9.32
C ARG A 85 -14.35 -2.67 10.00
N ASP A 86 -14.90 -3.87 10.15
CA ASP A 86 -16.25 -4.07 10.68
C ASP A 86 -16.36 -3.61 12.15
N ALA A 87 -15.26 -3.72 12.90
CA ALA A 87 -15.22 -3.30 14.30
C ALA A 87 -15.05 -1.78 14.51
N LYS A 88 -14.30 -1.09 13.63
CA LYS A 88 -13.88 0.30 13.87
C LYS A 88 -14.45 1.31 12.87
N TYR A 89 -14.53 0.95 11.59
CA TYR A 89 -14.78 1.90 10.51
C TYR A 89 -16.14 1.71 9.84
N GLY A 90 -16.72 0.52 9.94
CA GLY A 90 -17.98 0.17 9.29
C GLY A 90 -17.87 -0.15 7.80
N VAL A 91 -18.97 -0.47 7.13
CA VAL A 91 -19.02 -1.01 5.75
C VAL A 91 -19.77 -0.07 4.79
N GLU A 92 -19.86 1.20 5.04
CA GLU A 92 -20.84 2.05 4.36
C GLU A 92 -20.40 2.70 3.04
N SER A 93 -19.13 2.66 2.67
CA SER A 93 -18.73 3.29 1.42
C SER A 93 -19.05 2.42 0.21
N LYS A 94 -19.96 2.90 -0.64
CA LYS A 94 -20.20 2.31 -1.97
C LYS A 94 -19.15 2.71 -3.00
N LYS A 95 -18.19 3.57 -2.63
CA LYS A 95 -17.15 4.08 -3.52
C LYS A 95 -16.13 3.01 -3.86
N ARG A 96 -15.69 3.05 -5.10
CA ARG A 96 -14.76 2.07 -5.68
C ARG A 96 -13.42 2.72 -5.99
N VAL A 97 -12.35 2.06 -5.61
CA VAL A 97 -10.97 2.50 -5.88
C VAL A 97 -10.16 1.38 -6.49
N ALA A 98 -9.45 1.67 -7.58
CA ALA A 98 -8.43 0.78 -8.13
C ALA A 98 -7.04 1.27 -7.74
N ILE A 99 -6.22 0.39 -7.19
CA ILE A 99 -4.84 0.66 -6.81
C ILE A 99 -3.91 -0.01 -7.81
N ILE A 100 -2.99 0.76 -8.37
CA ILE A 100 -2.16 0.36 -9.49
C ILE A 100 -0.70 0.77 -9.31
N CYS A 101 0.21 0.01 -9.92
CA CYS A 101 1.56 0.47 -10.21
C CYS A 101 1.69 0.63 -11.73
N PRO A 102 2.20 1.78 -12.23
CA PRO A 102 2.31 2.02 -13.67
C PRO A 102 3.28 1.04 -14.36
N ALA A 103 3.30 1.05 -15.68
CA ALA A 103 4.23 0.22 -16.44
C ALA A 103 5.67 0.40 -15.94
N GLU A 104 6.41 -0.70 -15.88
CA GLU A 104 7.77 -0.84 -15.36
C GLU A 104 7.93 -0.70 -13.84
N GLU A 105 6.89 -0.28 -13.09
CA GLU A 105 6.93 -0.24 -11.63
C GLU A 105 6.56 -1.61 -11.04
N TYR A 106 7.56 -2.28 -10.46
CA TYR A 106 7.44 -3.63 -9.88
C TYR A 106 7.32 -3.61 -8.35
N HIS A 107 7.52 -2.45 -7.69
CA HIS A 107 7.42 -2.32 -6.24
C HIS A 107 5.95 -2.24 -5.81
N GLU A 108 5.33 -3.38 -5.64
CA GLU A 108 3.89 -3.50 -5.41
C GLU A 108 3.46 -3.58 -3.94
N ILE A 109 4.39 -3.88 -3.01
CA ILE A 109 4.04 -4.16 -1.60
C ILE A 109 3.32 -2.97 -0.96
N GLY A 110 3.84 -1.76 -1.14
CA GLY A 110 3.18 -0.55 -0.62
C GLY A 110 1.80 -0.31 -1.24
N ALA A 111 1.64 -0.57 -2.54
CA ALA A 111 0.35 -0.46 -3.22
C ALA A 111 -0.66 -1.48 -2.69
N ARG A 112 -0.20 -2.69 -2.37
CA ARG A 112 -1.03 -3.73 -1.77
C ARG A 112 -1.52 -3.33 -0.36
N MET A 113 -0.64 -2.76 0.46
CA MET A 113 -1.01 -2.20 1.77
C MET A 113 -2.04 -1.07 1.64
N VAL A 114 -1.88 -0.20 0.64
CA VAL A 114 -2.84 0.88 0.36
C VAL A 114 -4.22 0.34 0.00
N ALA A 115 -4.32 -0.76 -0.74
CA ALA A 115 -5.61 -1.41 -1.02
C ALA A 115 -6.30 -1.86 0.27
N ASP A 116 -5.56 -2.41 1.21
CA ASP A 116 -6.08 -2.80 2.51
C ASP A 116 -6.49 -1.58 3.36
N TYR A 117 -5.77 -0.46 3.28
CA TYR A 117 -6.17 0.80 3.93
C TYR A 117 -7.50 1.33 3.42
N PHE A 118 -7.72 1.33 2.10
CA PHE A 118 -9.02 1.69 1.54
C PHE A 118 -10.10 0.70 1.96
N THR A 119 -9.79 -0.60 2.02
CA THR A 119 -10.71 -1.63 2.52
C THR A 119 -11.09 -1.39 3.99
N LEU A 120 -10.13 -1.02 4.85
CA LEU A 120 -10.38 -0.64 6.24
C LEU A 120 -11.38 0.53 6.35
N LEU A 121 -11.28 1.51 5.46
CA LEU A 121 -12.17 2.67 5.41
C LEU A 121 -13.53 2.38 4.72
N GLY A 122 -13.82 1.11 4.43
CA GLY A 122 -15.10 0.67 3.87
C GLY A 122 -15.23 0.80 2.35
N TYR A 123 -14.16 1.15 1.63
CA TYR A 123 -14.17 1.22 0.17
C TYR A 123 -14.15 -0.16 -0.48
N GLN A 124 -14.73 -0.25 -1.68
CA GLN A 124 -14.51 -1.39 -2.56
C GLN A 124 -13.16 -1.22 -3.26
N ALA A 125 -12.10 -1.65 -2.60
CA ALA A 125 -10.75 -1.50 -3.10
C ALA A 125 -10.32 -2.71 -3.94
N THR A 126 -9.76 -2.44 -5.12
CA THR A 126 -9.20 -3.47 -6.00
C THR A 126 -7.73 -3.17 -6.24
N PHE A 127 -6.84 -4.07 -5.80
CA PHE A 127 -5.45 -4.04 -6.21
C PHE A 127 -5.33 -4.70 -7.58
N VAL A 128 -4.99 -3.90 -8.59
CA VAL A 128 -4.89 -4.38 -9.99
C VAL A 128 -3.54 -5.04 -10.24
N GLY A 129 -2.49 -4.53 -9.60
CA GLY A 129 -1.17 -5.13 -9.69
C GLY A 129 -0.05 -4.15 -10.05
N ASN A 130 1.15 -4.74 -10.19
CA ASN A 130 2.33 -4.03 -10.66
C ASN A 130 2.43 -4.04 -12.19
N ASN A 131 3.34 -3.23 -12.74
CA ASN A 131 3.67 -3.21 -14.16
C ASN A 131 2.42 -3.22 -15.08
N THR A 132 1.40 -2.46 -14.71
CA THR A 132 0.12 -2.46 -15.46
C THR A 132 0.19 -1.50 -16.64
N PRO A 133 -0.07 -1.97 -17.88
CA PRO A 133 -0.10 -1.11 -19.06
C PRO A 133 -1.22 -0.07 -18.97
N LYS A 134 -0.94 1.14 -19.44
CA LYS A 134 -1.89 2.27 -19.37
C LYS A 134 -3.23 2.01 -20.07
N GLU A 135 -3.23 1.20 -21.14
CA GLU A 135 -4.44 0.84 -21.89
C GLU A 135 -5.37 -0.05 -21.04
N VAL A 136 -4.82 -0.89 -20.15
CA VAL A 136 -5.59 -1.71 -19.23
C VAL A 136 -6.33 -0.83 -18.20
N PHE A 137 -5.68 0.23 -17.73
CA PHE A 137 -6.34 1.21 -16.83
C PHE A 137 -7.55 1.85 -17.45
N LEU A 138 -7.43 2.32 -18.71
CA LEU A 138 -8.55 2.95 -19.39
C LEU A 138 -9.74 2.00 -19.45
N LYS A 139 -9.48 0.73 -19.78
CA LYS A 139 -10.56 -0.27 -19.85
C LYS A 139 -11.20 -0.52 -18.48
N GLY A 140 -10.40 -0.55 -17.42
CA GLY A 140 -10.88 -0.66 -16.04
C GLY A 140 -11.77 0.54 -15.65
N ILE A 141 -11.35 1.76 -15.96
CA ILE A 141 -12.13 2.99 -15.69
C ILE A 141 -13.48 2.95 -16.40
N GLU A 142 -13.51 2.58 -17.68
CA GLU A 142 -14.72 2.50 -18.48
C GLU A 142 -15.72 1.47 -17.94
N THR A 143 -15.24 0.34 -17.42
CA THR A 143 -16.08 -0.82 -17.13
C THR A 143 -16.41 -1.02 -15.65
N GLN A 144 -15.62 -0.47 -14.74
CA GLN A 144 -15.70 -0.75 -13.32
C GLN A 144 -16.39 0.34 -12.48
N ASN A 145 -16.82 1.45 -13.09
CA ASN A 145 -17.45 2.59 -12.38
C ASN A 145 -16.62 3.03 -11.16
N LEU A 146 -15.35 3.35 -11.39
CA LEU A 146 -14.41 3.76 -10.35
C LEU A 146 -14.64 5.22 -9.96
N ASP A 147 -14.60 5.50 -8.64
CA ASP A 147 -14.58 6.87 -8.10
C ASP A 147 -13.16 7.40 -8.00
N TYR A 148 -12.21 6.50 -7.69
CA TYR A 148 -10.80 6.83 -7.48
C TYR A 148 -9.88 5.87 -8.23
N ILE A 149 -8.74 6.41 -8.67
CA ILE A 149 -7.55 5.63 -9.02
C ILE A 149 -6.41 6.07 -8.11
N ALA A 150 -5.78 5.11 -7.43
CA ALA A 150 -4.58 5.34 -6.64
C ALA A 150 -3.37 4.76 -7.39
N ILE A 151 -2.40 5.61 -7.73
CA ILE A 151 -1.20 5.27 -8.49
C ILE A 151 -0.01 5.26 -7.53
N SER A 152 0.63 4.10 -7.37
CA SER A 152 1.81 3.93 -6.52
C SER A 152 3.10 3.99 -7.34
N ILE A 153 4.00 4.90 -6.96
CA ILE A 153 5.29 5.10 -7.61
C ILE A 153 6.39 5.02 -6.54
N SER A 154 7.15 3.93 -6.55
CA SER A 154 8.24 3.72 -5.58
C SER A 154 9.58 4.18 -6.10
N ASN A 155 9.83 4.01 -7.40
CA ASN A 155 11.07 4.42 -8.05
C ASN A 155 10.87 5.73 -8.84
N PRO A 156 11.68 6.79 -8.57
CA PRO A 156 11.59 8.05 -9.30
C PRO A 156 11.72 7.93 -10.83
N TYR A 157 12.39 6.92 -11.34
CA TYR A 157 12.52 6.67 -12.78
C TYR A 157 11.17 6.41 -13.46
N HIS A 158 10.18 5.92 -12.73
CA HIS A 158 8.83 5.61 -13.28
C HIS A 158 7.85 6.80 -13.26
N LEU A 159 8.31 8.00 -12.84
CA LEU A 159 7.48 9.21 -12.87
C LEU A 159 7.02 9.60 -14.29
N VAL A 160 7.85 9.34 -15.30
CA VAL A 160 7.47 9.61 -16.69
C VAL A 160 6.33 8.69 -17.12
N SER A 161 6.42 7.39 -16.79
CA SER A 161 5.38 6.41 -17.07
C SER A 161 4.08 6.77 -16.35
N ALA A 162 4.16 7.15 -15.08
CA ALA A 162 3.02 7.61 -14.30
C ALA A 162 2.36 8.86 -14.90
N ARG A 163 3.15 9.87 -15.30
CA ARG A 163 2.64 11.08 -15.97
C ARG A 163 1.88 10.74 -17.23
N ASN A 164 2.48 9.94 -18.12
CA ASN A 164 1.84 9.51 -19.36
C ASN A 164 0.51 8.79 -19.10
N THR A 165 0.45 7.99 -18.06
CA THR A 165 -0.76 7.29 -17.62
C THR A 165 -1.82 8.29 -17.14
N ILE A 166 -1.46 9.26 -16.28
CA ILE A 166 -2.37 10.30 -15.77
C ILE A 166 -2.90 11.15 -16.92
N GLU A 167 -2.03 11.62 -17.81
CA GLU A 167 -2.45 12.41 -18.99
C GLU A 167 -3.45 11.65 -19.87
N LEU A 168 -3.25 10.35 -20.03
CA LEU A 168 -4.16 9.52 -20.83
C LEU A 168 -5.51 9.35 -20.11
N ILE A 169 -5.50 9.15 -18.79
CA ILE A 169 -6.73 9.10 -17.99
C ILE A 169 -7.50 10.43 -18.10
N ARG A 170 -6.82 11.57 -17.94
CA ARG A 170 -7.45 12.90 -18.03
C ARG A 170 -8.07 13.21 -19.40
N LYS A 171 -7.49 12.66 -20.48
CA LYS A 171 -8.06 12.80 -21.83
C LYS A 171 -9.35 12.02 -22.01
N THR A 172 -9.53 10.92 -21.31
CA THR A 172 -10.68 10.02 -21.46
C THR A 172 -11.74 10.19 -20.37
N ASN A 173 -11.32 10.49 -19.14
CA ASN A 173 -12.21 10.72 -18.01
C ASN A 173 -11.66 11.83 -17.10
N LYS A 174 -12.31 12.98 -17.12
CA LYS A 174 -11.93 14.15 -16.32
C LYS A 174 -12.47 14.13 -14.89
N GLU A 175 -13.50 13.34 -14.65
CA GLU A 175 -14.22 13.33 -13.36
C GLU A 175 -13.60 12.40 -12.33
N ILE A 176 -12.92 11.34 -12.79
CA ILE A 176 -12.30 10.38 -11.87
C ILE A 176 -11.20 11.04 -11.02
N LYS A 177 -11.23 10.76 -9.73
CA LYS A 177 -10.24 11.31 -8.80
C LYS A 177 -8.97 10.48 -8.83
N ILE A 178 -7.84 11.14 -9.08
CA ILE A 178 -6.51 10.53 -9.15
C ILE A 178 -5.75 10.84 -7.86
N ILE A 179 -5.34 9.79 -7.17
CA ILE A 179 -4.50 9.84 -5.98
C ILE A 179 -3.11 9.31 -6.37
N VAL A 180 -2.05 10.00 -6.00
CA VAL A 180 -0.68 9.55 -6.26
C VAL A 180 0.06 9.39 -4.93
N GLY A 181 0.76 8.27 -4.79
CA GLY A 181 1.54 7.96 -3.60
C GLY A 181 2.78 7.11 -3.89
N GLY A 182 3.44 6.66 -2.82
CA GLY A 182 4.63 5.84 -2.87
C GLY A 182 5.93 6.58 -2.57
N ASN A 183 7.00 5.81 -2.42
CA ASN A 183 8.28 6.32 -1.90
C ASN A 183 8.92 7.40 -2.79
N ALA A 184 8.70 7.36 -4.11
CA ALA A 184 9.18 8.38 -5.03
C ALA A 184 8.52 9.75 -4.75
N ILE A 185 7.24 9.75 -4.40
CA ILE A 185 6.48 10.97 -4.10
C ILE A 185 7.00 11.61 -2.82
N THR A 186 7.17 10.83 -1.76
CA THR A 186 7.72 11.29 -0.48
C THR A 186 9.13 11.90 -0.63
N LYS A 187 9.98 11.31 -1.50
CA LYS A 187 11.34 11.79 -1.73
C LYS A 187 11.43 13.07 -2.57
N LEU A 188 10.47 13.31 -3.44
CA LEU A 188 10.50 14.43 -4.39
C LEU A 188 9.85 15.69 -3.85
N GLY A 189 8.98 15.58 -2.83
CA GLY A 189 8.31 16.71 -2.23
C GLY A 189 7.63 17.60 -3.28
N GLU A 190 7.87 18.91 -3.24
CA GLU A 190 7.25 19.92 -4.12
C GLU A 190 7.51 19.68 -5.64
N LYS A 191 8.50 18.88 -6.00
CA LYS A 191 8.76 18.55 -7.42
C LYS A 191 7.69 17.65 -8.04
N VAL A 192 6.79 17.12 -7.21
CA VAL A 192 5.68 16.25 -7.64
C VAL A 192 4.49 17.02 -8.20
N GLU A 193 4.38 18.33 -7.96
CA GLU A 193 3.28 19.19 -8.46
C GLU A 193 3.09 19.17 -9.99
N LYS A 194 4.01 18.54 -10.72
CA LYS A 194 3.93 18.38 -12.18
C LYS A 194 3.08 17.19 -12.65
N LEU A 195 2.53 16.39 -11.73
CA LEU A 195 1.58 15.35 -12.04
C LEU A 195 0.17 15.94 -11.89
N ASP A 196 -0.69 15.81 -12.90
CA ASP A 196 -2.08 16.28 -12.88
C ASP A 196 -2.97 15.33 -12.03
N ALA A 197 -2.60 15.20 -10.75
CA ALA A 197 -3.30 14.40 -9.73
C ALA A 197 -4.17 15.29 -8.84
N ASP A 198 -5.30 14.76 -8.36
CA ASP A 198 -6.17 15.48 -7.42
C ASP A 198 -5.60 15.46 -6.00
N TYR A 199 -4.93 14.36 -5.62
CA TYR A 199 -4.42 14.15 -4.27
C TYR A 199 -3.05 13.48 -4.26
N TYR A 200 -2.29 13.76 -3.20
CA TYR A 200 -1.03 13.09 -2.89
C TYR A 200 -1.12 12.46 -1.51
N MET A 201 -0.58 11.23 -1.34
CA MET A 201 -0.63 10.51 -0.08
C MET A 201 0.70 9.84 0.25
N SER A 202 1.03 9.77 1.53
CA SER A 202 2.20 9.08 2.07
C SER A 202 1.86 8.17 3.25
N THR A 203 0.76 8.44 3.95
CA THR A 203 0.34 7.79 5.20
C THR A 203 -1.12 7.36 5.15
N PHE A 204 -1.54 6.54 6.11
CA PHE A 204 -2.94 6.20 6.30
C PHE A 204 -3.80 7.43 6.63
N ASP A 205 -3.26 8.36 7.41
CA ASP A 205 -3.97 9.60 7.77
C ASP A 205 -4.26 10.49 6.56
N ASP A 206 -3.35 10.51 5.56
CA ASP A 206 -3.61 11.21 4.30
C ASP A 206 -4.82 10.60 3.58
N ILE A 207 -4.97 9.27 3.60
CA ILE A 207 -6.12 8.61 2.99
C ILE A 207 -7.41 8.98 3.73
N ILE A 208 -7.39 9.03 5.06
CA ILE A 208 -8.53 9.50 5.86
C ILE A 208 -8.91 10.93 5.47
N ALA A 209 -7.93 11.83 5.36
CA ALA A 209 -8.17 13.24 4.99
C ALA A 209 -8.78 13.37 3.57
N ILE A 210 -8.27 12.61 2.59
CA ILE A 210 -8.74 12.61 1.21
C ILE A 210 -10.16 12.06 1.11
N THR A 211 -10.47 11.03 1.88
CA THR A 211 -11.72 10.27 1.78
C THR A 211 -12.85 10.82 2.66
N GLY A 212 -12.54 11.75 3.56
CA GLY A 212 -13.48 12.26 4.56
C GLY A 212 -13.90 11.18 5.56
N GLY A 213 -13.08 10.16 5.76
CA GLY A 213 -13.32 9.08 6.70
C GLY A 213 -13.44 9.60 8.13
N LYS A 214 -14.51 9.22 8.82
CA LYS A 214 -14.62 9.44 10.26
C LYS A 214 -13.96 8.26 10.96
N THR A 215 -12.90 8.51 11.69
CA THR A 215 -12.46 7.59 12.74
C THR A 215 -13.53 7.66 13.84
N ASN A 216 -14.24 6.57 14.06
CA ASN A 216 -15.03 6.43 15.28
C ASN A 216 -14.02 6.27 16.43
N GLU A 217 -13.48 7.37 16.92
CA GLU A 217 -12.80 7.41 18.22
C GLU A 217 -13.83 7.16 19.30
N THR A 218 -14.12 5.89 19.54
CA THR A 218 -14.67 5.49 20.83
C THR A 218 -13.46 5.37 21.75
N THR A 219 -13.17 6.47 22.44
CA THR A 219 -12.29 6.53 23.60
C THR A 219 -12.71 5.42 24.57
N ILE A 220 -11.83 4.46 24.81
CA ILE A 220 -11.88 3.57 25.96
C ILE A 220 -10.79 3.98 26.94
#